data_663259ba1fbe6b7faf81836a2998c37d
#
_entry.id   663259ba1fbe6b7faf81836a2998c37d
#
_cell.length_a   1.000
_cell.length_b   1.000
_cell.length_c   1.000
_cell.angle_alpha   90.00
_cell.angle_beta   90.00
_cell.angle_gamma   90.00
#
_symmetry.space_group_name_H-M   'P 1'
#
loop_
_entity.id
_entity.type
_entity.pdbx_description
1 polymer ?
#
loop_
_entity_poly.entity_id
_entity_poly.type
_entity_poly.pdbx_seq_one_letter_code
_entity_poly.pdbx_strand_id
1 'polypeptide(L)'
;MNMYIPVIGLEIHAELLTKSKVFCTCSAEFGGEQNTRCCPVCTGMPGTLPVINQTAVEYAIKAGYALNCDINKFSVFDRKNYFYPDLPKAYQISQLNLPLCINGSVPIEIEEDGKKIQKNIRINRIHLEEDAGKLVHDNYNAVSLADYNRCGIPLIEIVTEPDIGSAEEAKAFVEKVSLLLQYAGVCDCKMEQGSLRCDVNISIMKPTDTKLGTRAEIKNLNSLKSIVRSVEYEIKRQSKLLDNGERVIQETRRFNDNHGDTK
;
A
#
# COMPACT_ATOMS: atom_id res chain seq x y z
N MET A 1 19.77 2.63 25.72
CA MET A 1 20.09 2.56 24.28
C MET A 1 19.31 1.38 23.71
N ASN A 2 18.56 1.58 22.67
CA ASN A 2 17.89 0.46 22.00
C ASN A 2 18.98 -0.46 21.43
N MET A 3 18.93 -1.74 21.80
CA MET A 3 19.89 -2.76 21.35
C MET A 3 19.71 -3.09 19.85
N TYR A 4 18.57 -2.71 19.27
CA TYR A 4 18.20 -2.99 17.88
C TYR A 4 17.82 -1.71 17.13
N ILE A 5 18.12 -1.69 15.83
CA ILE A 5 17.76 -0.64 14.88
C ILE A 5 16.59 -1.18 14.04
N PRO A 6 15.44 -0.50 14.02
CA PRO A 6 14.36 -0.84 13.10
C PRO A 6 14.74 -0.51 11.65
N VAL A 7 14.30 -1.36 10.73
CA VAL A 7 14.43 -1.18 9.28
C VAL A 7 13.07 -1.40 8.66
N ILE A 8 12.49 -0.35 8.13
CA ILE A 8 11.09 -0.29 7.71
C ILE A 8 10.99 0.15 6.26
N GLY A 9 10.21 -0.59 5.49
CA GLY A 9 9.70 -0.20 4.18
C GLY A 9 8.18 -0.15 4.20
N LEU A 10 7.60 0.70 3.34
CA LEU A 10 6.17 0.89 3.22
C LEU A 10 5.69 0.54 1.82
N GLU A 11 4.50 -0.05 1.75
CA GLU A 11 3.71 -0.23 0.53
C GLU A 11 2.43 0.59 0.70
N ILE A 12 2.29 1.65 -0.12
CA ILE A 12 1.15 2.56 -0.04
C ILE A 12 0.33 2.41 -1.31
N HIS A 13 -0.94 2.05 -1.15
CA HIS A 13 -1.90 1.96 -2.23
C HIS A 13 -2.79 3.21 -2.23
N ALA A 14 -2.92 3.87 -3.38
CA ALA A 14 -3.76 5.05 -3.53
C ALA A 14 -4.70 4.90 -4.73
N GLU A 15 -6.02 4.94 -4.48
CA GLU A 15 -7.04 4.95 -5.52
C GLU A 15 -7.01 6.29 -6.27
N LEU A 16 -6.97 6.24 -7.60
CA LEU A 16 -6.91 7.44 -8.43
C LEU A 16 -8.31 8.03 -8.68
N LEU A 17 -8.43 9.34 -8.60
CA LEU A 17 -9.68 10.11 -8.77
C LEU A 17 -10.15 10.16 -10.24
N THR A 18 -10.17 9.02 -10.92
CA THR A 18 -10.71 8.91 -12.26
C THR A 18 -12.23 8.75 -12.25
N LYS A 19 -12.91 9.15 -13.32
CA LYS A 19 -14.36 8.97 -13.46
C LYS A 19 -14.76 7.52 -13.77
N SER A 20 -13.85 6.78 -14.40
CA SER A 20 -14.07 5.38 -14.78
C SER A 20 -12.92 4.49 -14.36
N LYS A 21 -13.17 3.20 -14.34
CA LYS A 21 -12.21 2.16 -13.98
C LYS A 21 -11.01 2.12 -14.93
N VAL A 22 -9.96 1.39 -14.51
CA VAL A 22 -8.68 1.36 -15.25
C VAL A 22 -8.79 0.72 -16.64
N PHE A 23 -9.68 -0.26 -16.83
CA PHE A 23 -9.79 -1.02 -18.07
C PHE A 23 -11.21 -1.07 -18.66
N CYS A 24 -12.16 -0.33 -18.11
CA CYS A 24 -13.54 -0.25 -18.62
C CYS A 24 -14.19 1.09 -18.27
N THR A 25 -15.41 1.30 -18.77
CA THR A 25 -16.17 2.55 -18.57
C THR A 25 -17.07 2.58 -17.33
N CYS A 26 -17.06 1.54 -16.48
CA CYS A 26 -17.82 1.56 -15.25
C CYS A 26 -17.37 2.70 -14.35
N SER A 27 -18.31 3.28 -13.59
CA SER A 27 -18.01 4.35 -12.63
C SER A 27 -16.98 3.90 -11.60
N ALA A 28 -16.00 4.78 -11.31
CA ALA A 28 -15.03 4.62 -10.24
C ALA A 28 -15.45 5.34 -8.94
N GLU A 29 -16.65 5.91 -8.88
CA GLU A 29 -17.16 6.60 -7.71
C GLU A 29 -17.30 5.67 -6.50
N PHE A 30 -16.94 6.16 -5.31
CA PHE A 30 -17.12 5.44 -4.07
C PHE A 30 -18.60 5.23 -3.72
N GLY A 31 -18.94 4.07 -3.14
CA GLY A 31 -20.29 3.73 -2.71
C GLY A 31 -21.21 3.23 -3.83
N GLY A 32 -22.52 3.39 -3.66
CA GLY A 32 -23.54 2.84 -4.54
C GLY A 32 -24.05 1.47 -4.09
N GLU A 33 -25.14 1.00 -4.73
CA GLU A 33 -25.68 -0.33 -4.49
C GLU A 33 -24.67 -1.38 -4.94
N GLN A 34 -24.55 -2.47 -4.17
CA GLN A 34 -23.57 -3.53 -4.41
C GLN A 34 -23.75 -4.16 -5.80
N ASN A 35 -22.63 -4.42 -6.46
CA ASN A 35 -22.56 -5.07 -7.78
C ASN A 35 -23.30 -4.34 -8.92
N THR A 36 -23.59 -3.04 -8.78
CA THR A 36 -24.25 -2.24 -9.84
C THR A 36 -23.24 -1.51 -10.75
N ARG A 37 -21.99 -1.38 -10.31
CA ARG A 37 -20.91 -0.69 -11.03
C ARG A 37 -19.87 -1.66 -11.58
N CYS A 38 -20.32 -2.76 -12.16
CA CYS A 38 -19.45 -3.78 -12.76
C CYS A 38 -19.98 -4.22 -14.14
N CYS A 39 -19.08 -4.63 -15.00
CA CYS A 39 -19.37 -5.08 -16.35
C CYS A 39 -18.55 -6.34 -16.68
N PRO A 40 -18.83 -7.03 -17.81
CA PRO A 40 -18.08 -8.20 -18.22
C PRO A 40 -16.55 -8.02 -18.23
N VAL A 41 -16.03 -6.80 -18.49
CA VAL A 41 -14.58 -6.53 -18.51
C VAL A 41 -13.99 -6.56 -17.12
N CYS A 42 -14.50 -5.75 -16.17
CA CYS A 42 -13.93 -5.70 -14.83
C CYS A 42 -14.23 -6.97 -13.99
N THR A 43 -15.25 -7.76 -14.37
CA THR A 43 -15.52 -9.07 -13.78
C THR A 43 -14.83 -10.23 -14.51
N GLY A 44 -14.10 -9.97 -15.60
CA GLY A 44 -13.28 -10.96 -16.29
C GLY A 44 -14.03 -12.04 -17.03
N MET A 45 -15.18 -11.70 -17.61
CA MET A 45 -15.95 -12.66 -18.40
C MET A 45 -15.17 -13.09 -19.66
N PRO A 46 -15.35 -14.36 -20.10
CA PRO A 46 -14.63 -14.86 -21.28
C PRO A 46 -14.86 -14.00 -22.53
N GLY A 47 -13.78 -13.75 -23.29
CA GLY A 47 -13.80 -12.97 -24.51
C GLY A 47 -13.68 -11.45 -24.35
N THR A 48 -13.65 -10.94 -23.12
CA THR A 48 -13.43 -9.50 -22.86
C THR A 48 -11.95 -9.15 -22.90
N LEU A 49 -11.64 -7.94 -23.41
CA LEU A 49 -10.28 -7.41 -23.48
C LEU A 49 -10.20 -6.07 -22.75
N PRO A 50 -9.14 -5.85 -21.93
CA PRO A 50 -8.93 -4.58 -21.25
C PRO A 50 -8.47 -3.49 -22.22
N VAL A 51 -8.97 -2.27 -22.01
CA VAL A 51 -8.48 -1.06 -22.68
C VAL A 51 -8.11 -0.03 -21.61
N ILE A 52 -6.86 0.39 -21.59
CA ILE A 52 -6.31 1.27 -20.55
C ILE A 52 -7.01 2.64 -20.52
N ASN A 53 -7.32 3.11 -19.33
CA ASN A 53 -7.81 4.47 -19.09
C ASN A 53 -6.62 5.45 -19.12
N GLN A 54 -6.60 6.33 -20.13
CA GLN A 54 -5.56 7.33 -20.29
C GLN A 54 -5.41 8.23 -19.06
N THR A 55 -6.52 8.67 -18.45
CA THR A 55 -6.49 9.53 -17.24
C THR A 55 -5.82 8.83 -16.07
N ALA A 56 -5.97 7.50 -15.93
CA ALA A 56 -5.30 6.75 -14.89
C ALA A 56 -3.76 6.78 -15.07
N VAL A 57 -3.29 6.64 -16.31
CA VAL A 57 -1.86 6.76 -16.63
C VAL A 57 -1.35 8.18 -16.36
N GLU A 58 -2.08 9.20 -16.78
CA GLU A 58 -1.74 10.60 -16.55
C GLU A 58 -1.65 10.93 -15.05
N TYR A 59 -2.57 10.40 -14.24
CA TYR A 59 -2.56 10.59 -12.78
C TYR A 59 -1.40 9.84 -12.12
N ALA A 60 -1.10 8.64 -12.57
CA ALA A 60 0.07 7.90 -12.09
C ALA A 60 1.39 8.63 -12.41
N ILE A 61 1.51 9.23 -13.60
CA ILE A 61 2.65 10.07 -13.99
C ILE A 61 2.72 11.32 -13.11
N LYS A 62 1.59 12.01 -12.86
CA LYS A 62 1.55 13.16 -11.94
C LYS A 62 2.00 12.79 -10.52
N ALA A 63 1.55 11.62 -10.02
CA ALA A 63 2.02 11.10 -8.74
C ALA A 63 3.54 10.87 -8.75
N GLY A 64 4.06 10.27 -9.84
CA GLY A 64 5.50 10.07 -10.02
C GLY A 64 6.29 11.37 -9.95
N TYR A 65 5.87 12.40 -10.66
CA TYR A 65 6.52 13.74 -10.57
C TYR A 65 6.41 14.36 -9.17
N ALA A 66 5.24 14.26 -8.52
CA ALA A 66 5.04 14.79 -7.18
C ALA A 66 5.94 14.13 -6.13
N LEU A 67 6.35 12.88 -6.39
CA LEU A 67 7.21 12.07 -5.52
C LEU A 67 8.65 11.97 -6.05
N ASN A 68 9.05 12.87 -6.96
CA ASN A 68 10.39 12.98 -7.56
C ASN A 68 10.90 11.68 -8.21
N CYS A 69 10.02 10.93 -8.86
CA CYS A 69 10.39 9.72 -9.58
C CYS A 69 10.85 10.01 -11.01
N ASP A 70 11.69 9.13 -11.53
CA ASP A 70 11.92 9.00 -12.97
C ASP A 70 10.73 8.29 -13.61
N ILE A 71 10.25 8.82 -14.75
CA ILE A 71 9.14 8.23 -15.50
C ILE A 71 9.68 7.37 -16.64
N ASN A 72 9.36 6.08 -16.64
CA ASN A 72 9.72 5.17 -17.71
C ASN A 72 8.90 5.47 -18.97
N LYS A 73 9.60 5.71 -20.09
CA LYS A 73 8.95 5.93 -21.42
C LYS A 73 8.33 4.67 -22.00
N PHE A 74 8.77 3.52 -21.55
CA PHE A 74 8.25 2.21 -21.92
C PHE A 74 7.93 1.43 -20.65
N SER A 75 6.71 0.96 -20.53
CA SER A 75 6.19 0.25 -19.36
C SER A 75 5.26 -0.86 -19.84
N VAL A 76 5.18 -1.95 -19.09
CA VAL A 76 4.33 -3.09 -19.40
C VAL A 76 3.50 -3.50 -18.20
N PHE A 77 2.35 -4.12 -18.48
CA PHE A 77 1.55 -4.78 -17.47
C PHE A 77 1.91 -6.26 -17.36
N ASP A 78 1.94 -6.72 -16.15
CA ASP A 78 2.11 -8.12 -15.75
C ASP A 78 0.80 -8.65 -15.18
N ARG A 79 0.67 -9.97 -15.06
CA ARG A 79 -0.44 -10.62 -14.36
C ARG A 79 0.04 -11.19 -13.04
N LYS A 80 -0.50 -10.68 -11.93
CA LYS A 80 -0.31 -11.23 -10.59
C LYS A 80 -1.41 -12.26 -10.33
N ASN A 81 -1.09 -13.54 -10.47
CA ASN A 81 -2.06 -14.62 -10.36
C ASN A 81 -2.25 -15.03 -8.89
N TYR A 82 -3.48 -14.94 -8.40
CA TYR A 82 -3.89 -15.49 -7.11
C TYR A 82 -5.40 -15.70 -7.08
N PHE A 83 -5.86 -16.63 -6.24
CA PHE A 83 -7.26 -17.02 -6.15
C PHE A 83 -7.84 -16.50 -4.84
N TYR A 84 -8.74 -15.53 -4.94
CA TYR A 84 -9.48 -15.02 -3.80
C TYR A 84 -10.87 -14.54 -4.26
N PRO A 85 -11.92 -14.64 -3.40
CA PRO A 85 -13.30 -14.36 -3.84
C PRO A 85 -13.56 -12.94 -4.32
N ASP A 86 -12.78 -11.96 -3.88
CA ASP A 86 -12.85 -10.55 -4.32
C ASP A 86 -12.13 -10.28 -5.63
N LEU A 87 -11.44 -11.27 -6.19
CA LEU A 87 -10.71 -11.17 -7.45
C LEU A 87 -11.40 -12.05 -8.53
N PRO A 88 -12.41 -11.53 -9.25
CA PRO A 88 -13.25 -12.35 -10.14
C PRO A 88 -12.49 -12.93 -11.34
N LYS A 89 -11.39 -12.34 -11.75
CA LYS A 89 -10.52 -12.79 -12.84
C LYS A 89 -9.52 -13.88 -12.41
N ALA A 90 -9.36 -14.11 -11.10
CA ALA A 90 -8.29 -14.93 -10.53
C ALA A 90 -6.86 -14.40 -10.82
N TYR A 91 -6.75 -13.18 -11.32
CA TYR A 91 -5.49 -12.43 -11.47
C TYR A 91 -5.76 -10.93 -11.37
N GLN A 92 -4.75 -10.19 -10.98
CA GLN A 92 -4.71 -8.72 -10.98
C GLN A 92 -3.77 -8.26 -12.09
N ILE A 93 -4.19 -7.28 -12.89
CA ILE A 93 -3.31 -6.60 -13.81
C ILE A 93 -2.52 -5.56 -13.02
N SER A 94 -1.22 -5.67 -13.03
CA SER A 94 -0.28 -4.85 -12.25
C SER A 94 1.00 -4.62 -13.06
N GLN A 95 2.06 -4.11 -12.45
CA GLN A 95 3.36 -3.92 -13.08
C GLN A 95 4.46 -4.39 -12.13
N LEU A 96 5.36 -5.24 -12.59
CA LEU A 96 6.49 -5.74 -11.79
C LEU A 96 7.83 -5.43 -12.47
N ASN A 97 8.00 -5.91 -13.72
CA ASN A 97 9.30 -5.86 -14.40
C ASN A 97 9.66 -4.46 -14.94
N LEU A 98 8.67 -3.77 -15.49
CA LEU A 98 8.83 -2.42 -16.05
C LEU A 98 7.73 -1.49 -15.52
N PRO A 99 7.84 -1.08 -14.23
CA PRO A 99 6.87 -0.18 -13.61
C PRO A 99 6.92 1.20 -14.26
N LEU A 100 5.83 1.97 -14.10
CA LEU A 100 5.70 3.28 -14.71
C LEU A 100 6.71 4.30 -14.14
N CYS A 101 6.96 4.28 -12.83
CA CYS A 101 7.88 5.21 -12.17
C CYS A 101 8.89 4.46 -11.30
N ILE A 102 10.11 4.98 -11.24
CA ILE A 102 11.23 4.42 -10.47
C ILE A 102 12.03 5.53 -9.78
N ASN A 103 12.90 5.15 -8.84
CA ASN A 103 13.92 6.03 -8.24
C ASN A 103 13.39 7.34 -7.63
N GLY A 104 12.22 7.29 -6.99
CA GLY A 104 11.66 8.47 -6.35
C GLY A 104 12.31 8.77 -5.00
N SER A 105 12.00 9.97 -4.47
CA SER A 105 12.40 10.35 -3.12
C SER A 105 11.48 11.42 -2.53
N VAL A 106 11.18 11.28 -1.24
CA VAL A 106 10.35 12.25 -0.52
C VAL A 106 11.08 12.70 0.74
N PRO A 107 11.35 14.00 0.90
CA PRO A 107 11.88 14.55 2.13
C PRO A 107 10.80 14.59 3.21
N ILE A 108 11.09 14.02 4.36
CA ILE A 108 10.28 14.12 5.57
C ILE A 108 10.98 14.99 6.60
N GLU A 109 10.21 15.61 7.49
CA GLU A 109 10.70 16.36 8.64
C GLU A 109 10.09 15.74 9.90
N ILE A 110 10.94 15.40 10.85
CA ILE A 110 10.54 14.91 12.18
C ILE A 110 11.16 15.79 13.25
N GLU A 111 10.58 15.79 14.43
CA GLU A 111 11.13 16.44 15.62
C GLU A 111 11.69 15.40 16.56
N GLU A 112 12.98 15.46 16.85
CA GLU A 112 13.67 14.60 17.80
C GLU A 112 14.49 15.46 18.76
N ASP A 113 14.29 15.29 20.06
CA ASP A 113 14.94 16.07 21.12
C ASP A 113 14.84 17.60 20.93
N GLY A 114 13.68 18.10 20.45
CA GLY A 114 13.44 19.52 20.18
C GLY A 114 14.17 20.08 18.94
N LYS A 115 14.75 19.21 18.13
CA LYS A 115 15.40 19.58 16.87
C LYS A 115 14.63 19.00 15.68
N LYS A 116 14.52 19.82 14.63
CA LYS A 116 13.99 19.35 13.36
C LYS A 116 15.07 18.59 12.59
N ILE A 117 14.77 17.34 12.25
CA ILE A 117 15.64 16.49 11.45
C ILE A 117 14.94 16.29 10.10
N GLN A 118 15.67 16.55 9.03
CA GLN A 118 15.23 16.23 7.67
C GLN A 118 15.87 14.92 7.21
N LYS A 119 15.06 14.05 6.61
CA LYS A 119 15.50 12.78 6.06
C LYS A 119 14.83 12.53 4.72
N ASN A 120 15.58 12.06 3.75
CA ASN A 120 15.05 11.65 2.46
C ASN A 120 14.71 10.17 2.51
N ILE A 121 13.47 9.82 2.18
CA ILE A 121 13.02 8.42 2.04
C ILE A 121 12.93 8.12 0.54
N ARG A 122 13.68 7.13 0.10
CA ARG A 122 13.70 6.70 -1.30
C ARG A 122 12.46 5.88 -1.63
N ILE A 123 11.96 6.07 -2.84
CA ILE A 123 10.90 5.26 -3.43
C ILE A 123 11.54 4.37 -4.49
N ASN A 124 11.37 3.06 -4.33
CA ASN A 124 11.86 2.07 -5.29
C ASN A 124 11.08 2.19 -6.60
N ARG A 125 9.74 2.17 -6.52
CA ARG A 125 8.86 2.27 -7.68
C ARG A 125 7.47 2.80 -7.31
N ILE A 126 6.79 3.30 -8.35
CA ILE A 126 5.33 3.47 -8.35
C ILE A 126 4.83 2.74 -9.60
N HIS A 127 3.86 1.88 -9.40
CA HIS A 127 3.24 1.15 -10.50
C HIS A 127 1.73 1.30 -10.50
N LEU A 128 1.14 1.18 -11.70
CA LEU A 128 -0.29 1.25 -11.92
C LEU A 128 -0.87 -0.17 -11.89
N GLU A 129 -1.97 -0.33 -11.19
CA GLU A 129 -2.69 -1.59 -11.09
C GLU A 129 -4.20 -1.38 -10.94
N GLU A 130 -4.95 -2.45 -10.89
CA GLU A 130 -6.38 -2.43 -10.61
C GLU A 130 -6.67 -2.90 -9.19
N ASP A 131 -7.67 -2.29 -8.53
CA ASP A 131 -8.10 -2.74 -7.22
C ASP A 131 -8.97 -4.01 -7.32
N ALA A 132 -8.98 -4.79 -6.25
CA ALA A 132 -9.86 -5.94 -6.05
C ALA A 132 -11.26 -5.52 -5.56
N GLY A 133 -12.20 -6.42 -5.57
CA GLY A 133 -13.52 -6.24 -4.95
C GLY A 133 -13.44 -6.11 -3.42
N LYS A 134 -14.59 -6.11 -2.78
CA LYS A 134 -14.73 -6.06 -1.33
C LYS A 134 -15.47 -7.29 -0.84
N LEU A 135 -14.98 -7.90 0.24
CA LEU A 135 -15.70 -8.96 0.96
C LEU A 135 -16.39 -8.35 2.18
N VAL A 136 -17.67 -8.69 2.34
CA VAL A 136 -18.46 -8.38 3.53
C VAL A 136 -18.76 -9.69 4.23
N HIS A 137 -18.19 -9.86 5.42
CA HIS A 137 -18.39 -11.06 6.22
C HIS A 137 -19.67 -10.92 7.05
N ASP A 138 -20.62 -11.82 6.83
CA ASP A 138 -21.81 -11.96 7.64
C ASP A 138 -21.60 -13.12 8.63
N ASN A 139 -21.22 -12.75 9.85
CA ASN A 139 -20.96 -13.73 10.90
C ASN A 139 -22.22 -14.45 11.38
N TYR A 140 -23.40 -13.87 11.17
CA TYR A 140 -24.67 -14.45 11.59
C TYR A 140 -25.05 -15.64 10.68
N ASN A 141 -24.89 -15.46 9.35
CA ASN A 141 -25.20 -16.49 8.37
C ASN A 141 -23.99 -17.35 7.98
N ALA A 142 -22.82 -17.09 8.56
CA ALA A 142 -21.54 -17.73 8.24
C ALA A 142 -21.20 -17.70 6.74
N VAL A 143 -21.49 -16.58 6.07
CA VAL A 143 -21.22 -16.36 4.65
C VAL A 143 -20.37 -15.11 4.43
N SER A 144 -19.70 -15.08 3.28
CA SER A 144 -19.00 -13.89 2.79
C SER A 144 -19.62 -13.44 1.48
N LEU A 145 -20.08 -12.19 1.44
CA LEU A 145 -20.66 -11.58 0.26
C LEU A 145 -19.58 -10.82 -0.49
N ALA A 146 -19.50 -10.99 -1.81
CA ALA A 146 -18.55 -10.26 -2.67
C ALA A 146 -19.26 -9.08 -3.34
N ASP A 147 -18.68 -7.89 -3.17
CA ASP A 147 -19.06 -6.69 -3.89
C ASP A 147 -17.94 -6.30 -4.88
N TYR A 148 -18.26 -6.36 -6.15
CA TYR A 148 -17.30 -6.08 -7.25
C TYR A 148 -17.34 -4.63 -7.73
N ASN A 149 -18.05 -3.72 -7.05
CA ASN A 149 -18.05 -2.30 -7.42
C ASN A 149 -16.64 -1.70 -7.43
N ARG A 150 -15.79 -2.12 -6.49
CA ARG A 150 -14.39 -1.66 -6.42
C ARG A 150 -13.47 -2.35 -7.42
N CYS A 151 -13.79 -3.56 -7.91
CA CYS A 151 -12.98 -4.27 -8.90
C CYS A 151 -12.63 -3.40 -10.09
N GLY A 152 -11.34 -3.24 -10.38
CA GLY A 152 -10.84 -2.48 -11.51
C GLY A 152 -10.80 -0.96 -11.30
N ILE A 153 -11.01 -0.45 -10.07
CA ILE A 153 -10.69 0.95 -9.76
C ILE A 153 -9.19 1.17 -9.96
N PRO A 154 -8.78 2.26 -10.64
CA PRO A 154 -7.37 2.54 -10.85
C PRO A 154 -6.64 2.77 -9.53
N LEU A 155 -5.59 2.01 -9.31
CA LEU A 155 -4.78 2.01 -8.11
C LEU A 155 -3.32 2.25 -8.47
N ILE A 156 -2.61 3.06 -7.72
CA ILE A 156 -1.15 3.09 -7.73
C ILE A 156 -0.62 2.49 -6.45
N GLU A 157 0.42 1.69 -6.57
CA GLU A 157 1.19 1.20 -5.43
C GLU A 157 2.54 1.88 -5.40
N ILE A 158 2.85 2.52 -4.27
CA ILE A 158 4.09 3.23 -3.99
C ILE A 158 4.91 2.36 -3.04
N VAL A 159 6.03 1.86 -3.49
CA VAL A 159 6.93 0.99 -2.70
C VAL A 159 8.19 1.75 -2.34
N THR A 160 8.47 1.88 -1.05
CA THR A 160 9.69 2.54 -0.58
C THR A 160 10.87 1.59 -0.52
N GLU A 161 12.08 2.15 -0.50
CA GLU A 161 13.24 1.47 0.04
C GLU A 161 13.12 1.36 1.57
N PRO A 162 13.85 0.45 2.24
CA PRO A 162 13.78 0.26 3.69
C PRO A 162 14.61 1.32 4.45
N ASP A 163 14.34 2.58 4.18
CA ASP A 163 15.08 3.71 4.73
C ASP A 163 14.50 4.24 6.05
N ILE A 164 13.28 3.83 6.41
CA ILE A 164 12.56 4.33 7.57
C ILE A 164 13.07 3.62 8.83
N GLY A 165 13.40 4.39 9.87
CA GLY A 165 14.01 3.90 11.10
C GLY A 165 13.15 4.04 12.37
N SER A 166 11.96 4.67 12.28
CA SER A 166 11.08 4.85 13.44
C SER A 166 9.60 4.89 13.04
N ALA A 167 8.73 4.79 14.04
CA ALA A 167 7.29 4.92 13.85
C ALA A 167 6.90 6.34 13.42
N GLU A 168 7.58 7.34 13.97
CA GLU A 168 7.39 8.75 13.65
C GLU A 168 7.81 9.05 12.21
N GLU A 169 8.93 8.50 11.74
CA GLU A 169 9.36 8.60 10.34
C GLU A 169 8.33 7.96 9.41
N ALA A 170 7.81 6.77 9.74
CA ALA A 170 6.77 6.11 8.96
C ALA A 170 5.50 6.96 8.85
N LYS A 171 5.04 7.51 9.97
CA LYS A 171 3.90 8.42 10.01
C LYS A 171 4.16 9.67 9.17
N ALA A 172 5.28 10.36 9.37
CA ALA A 172 5.64 11.58 8.64
C ALA A 172 5.71 11.34 7.12
N PHE A 173 6.22 10.18 6.69
CA PHE A 173 6.26 9.79 5.29
C PHE A 173 4.85 9.63 4.70
N VAL A 174 3.96 8.87 5.36
CA VAL A 174 2.60 8.65 4.87
C VAL A 174 1.81 9.97 4.84
N GLU A 175 1.96 10.83 5.85
CA GLU A 175 1.36 12.17 5.87
C GLU A 175 1.87 13.03 4.70
N LYS A 176 3.17 13.01 4.43
CA LYS A 176 3.77 13.78 3.34
C LYS A 176 3.33 13.28 1.97
N VAL A 177 3.32 11.96 1.75
CA VAL A 177 2.83 11.36 0.50
C VAL A 177 1.36 11.70 0.28
N SER A 178 0.52 11.55 1.32
CA SER A 178 -0.91 11.90 1.24
C SER A 178 -1.10 13.36 0.81
N LEU A 179 -0.36 14.27 1.42
CA LEU A 179 -0.41 15.70 1.09
C LEU A 179 -0.02 15.95 -0.37
N LEU A 180 1.07 15.35 -0.83
CA LEU A 180 1.56 15.51 -2.21
C LEU A 180 0.57 14.97 -3.24
N LEU A 181 -0.05 13.79 -2.98
CA LEU A 181 -1.05 13.21 -3.87
C LEU A 181 -2.35 14.04 -3.92
N GLN A 182 -2.78 14.60 -2.78
CA GLN A 182 -3.92 15.51 -2.72
C GLN A 182 -3.67 16.81 -3.48
N TYR A 183 -2.50 17.44 -3.29
CA TYR A 183 -2.14 18.66 -4.02
C TYR A 183 -1.95 18.42 -5.52
N ALA A 184 -1.46 17.24 -5.93
CA ALA A 184 -1.40 16.83 -7.33
C ALA A 184 -2.79 16.55 -7.92
N GLY A 185 -3.84 16.46 -7.09
CA GLY A 185 -5.22 16.18 -7.52
C GLY A 185 -5.42 14.78 -8.05
N VAL A 186 -4.64 13.80 -7.57
CA VAL A 186 -4.67 12.41 -8.08
C VAL A 186 -5.37 11.42 -7.15
N CYS A 187 -5.40 11.71 -5.83
CA CYS A 187 -6.06 10.88 -4.81
C CYS A 187 -6.61 11.77 -3.70
N ASP A 188 -7.73 11.41 -3.07
CA ASP A 188 -8.27 12.11 -1.90
C ASP A 188 -7.68 11.62 -0.58
N CYS A 189 -6.97 10.50 -0.61
CA CYS A 189 -6.18 9.94 0.50
C CYS A 189 -6.99 9.67 1.78
N LYS A 190 -8.23 9.22 1.68
CA LYS A 190 -9.09 8.90 2.82
C LYS A 190 -8.88 7.45 3.27
N MET A 191 -8.10 7.27 4.34
CA MET A 191 -7.82 5.93 4.87
C MET A 191 -9.09 5.21 5.36
N GLU A 192 -10.04 5.94 5.94
CA GLU A 192 -11.31 5.40 6.45
C GLU A 192 -12.24 4.89 5.34
N GLN A 193 -12.11 5.39 4.12
CA GLN A 193 -12.84 4.93 2.93
C GLN A 193 -12.04 3.89 2.13
N GLY A 194 -10.76 3.70 2.46
CA GLY A 194 -9.85 2.77 1.81
C GLY A 194 -9.24 3.32 0.52
N SER A 195 -9.42 4.61 0.20
CA SER A 195 -8.75 5.22 -0.96
C SER A 195 -7.25 5.46 -0.75
N LEU A 196 -6.78 5.40 0.50
CA LEU A 196 -5.38 5.26 0.85
C LEU A 196 -5.22 4.10 1.83
N ARG A 197 -4.34 3.16 1.52
CA ARG A 197 -3.99 2.03 2.38
C ARG A 197 -2.48 1.96 2.52
N CYS A 198 -2.01 1.49 3.66
CA CYS A 198 -0.58 1.35 3.92
C CYS A 198 -0.31 0.01 4.57
N ASP A 199 0.63 -0.74 4.01
CA ASP A 199 1.20 -1.93 4.61
C ASP A 199 2.63 -1.63 5.05
N VAL A 200 3.03 -2.17 6.20
CA VAL A 200 4.34 -1.94 6.81
C VAL A 200 5.17 -3.22 6.75
N ASN A 201 6.32 -3.15 6.13
CA ASN A 201 7.35 -4.19 6.17
C ASN A 201 8.41 -3.80 7.19
N ILE A 202 8.55 -4.55 8.28
CA ILE A 202 9.46 -4.22 9.37
C ILE A 202 10.37 -5.38 9.76
N SER A 203 11.64 -5.08 9.94
CA SER A 203 12.63 -5.93 10.60
C SER A 203 13.43 -5.12 11.60
N ILE A 204 14.15 -5.80 12.48
CA ILE A 204 15.13 -5.17 13.37
C ILE A 204 16.48 -5.85 13.22
N MET A 205 17.56 -5.11 13.43
CA MET A 205 18.93 -5.60 13.38
C MET A 205 19.79 -4.96 14.45
N LYS A 206 20.88 -5.62 14.85
CA LYS A 206 21.86 -5.00 15.74
C LYS A 206 22.68 -3.97 14.98
N PRO A 207 23.19 -2.92 15.63
CA PRO A 207 24.07 -1.93 14.98
C PRO A 207 25.33 -2.52 14.34
N THR A 208 25.76 -3.71 14.81
CA THR A 208 26.93 -4.43 14.30
C THR A 208 26.62 -5.35 13.11
N ASP A 209 25.34 -5.59 12.81
CA ASP A 209 24.95 -6.51 11.77
C ASP A 209 25.14 -5.87 10.38
N THR A 210 25.60 -6.66 9.43
CA THR A 210 25.75 -6.25 8.01
C THR A 210 24.60 -6.70 7.13
N LYS A 211 23.68 -7.50 7.66
CA LYS A 211 22.52 -8.02 6.96
C LYS A 211 21.25 -7.60 7.69
N LEU A 212 20.22 -7.30 6.90
CA LEU A 212 18.90 -7.00 7.43
C LEU A 212 18.34 -8.20 8.19
N GLY A 213 17.55 -7.93 9.23
CA GLY A 213 16.79 -8.94 9.95
C GLY A 213 15.65 -9.54 9.10
N THR A 214 15.01 -10.58 9.64
CA THR A 214 13.84 -11.18 9.02
C THR A 214 12.65 -10.23 9.14
N ARG A 215 12.02 -9.90 8.02
CA ARG A 215 10.88 -8.98 7.97
C ARG A 215 9.56 -9.67 8.36
N ALA A 216 8.69 -8.93 9.02
CA ALA A 216 7.27 -9.19 9.11
C ALA A 216 6.50 -8.11 8.33
N GLU A 217 5.45 -8.50 7.63
CA GLU A 217 4.52 -7.60 6.96
C GLU A 217 3.32 -7.33 7.86
N ILE A 218 2.95 -6.07 8.05
CA ILE A 218 1.79 -5.70 8.89
C ILE A 218 0.71 -5.11 8.00
N LYS A 219 -0.47 -5.71 8.05
CA LYS A 219 -1.66 -5.29 7.31
C LYS A 219 -2.77 -4.78 8.22
N ASN A 220 -3.80 -4.20 7.62
CA ASN A 220 -4.99 -3.68 8.30
C ASN A 220 -4.70 -2.41 9.13
N LEU A 221 -3.95 -1.49 8.55
CA LEU A 221 -3.61 -0.20 9.14
C LEU A 221 -4.55 0.87 8.58
N ASN A 222 -5.58 1.22 9.36
CA ASN A 222 -6.68 2.09 8.90
C ASN A 222 -6.52 3.55 9.31
N SER A 223 -5.41 3.90 9.94
CA SER A 223 -5.09 5.27 10.37
C SER A 223 -3.59 5.45 10.59
N LEU A 224 -3.13 6.70 10.58
CA LEU A 224 -1.74 7.03 10.92
C LEU A 224 -1.38 6.57 12.36
N LYS A 225 -2.36 6.63 13.27
CA LYS A 225 -2.18 6.13 14.64
C LYS A 225 -1.97 4.62 14.67
N SER A 226 -2.68 3.86 13.83
CA SER A 226 -2.50 2.41 13.70
C SER A 226 -1.12 2.07 13.16
N ILE A 227 -0.58 2.87 12.23
CA ILE A 227 0.80 2.71 11.72
C ILE A 227 1.81 2.85 12.87
N VAL A 228 1.74 3.94 13.64
CA VAL A 228 2.66 4.17 14.75
C VAL A 228 2.60 3.03 15.77
N ARG A 229 1.39 2.70 16.25
CA ARG A 229 1.19 1.65 17.26
C ARG A 229 1.66 0.28 16.77
N SER A 230 1.44 -0.05 15.53
CA SER A 230 1.83 -1.33 14.95
C SER A 230 3.35 -1.47 14.84
N VAL A 231 4.03 -0.41 14.39
CA VAL A 231 5.49 -0.37 14.32
C VAL A 231 6.11 -0.50 15.71
N GLU A 232 5.65 0.28 16.69
CA GLU A 232 6.15 0.20 18.08
C GLU A 232 5.93 -1.19 18.69
N TYR A 233 4.77 -1.80 18.42
CA TYR A 233 4.47 -3.14 18.88
C TYR A 233 5.43 -4.17 18.27
N GLU A 234 5.62 -4.13 16.95
CA GLU A 234 6.50 -5.07 16.25
C GLU A 234 7.97 -4.94 16.64
N ILE A 235 8.47 -3.72 16.87
CA ILE A 235 9.81 -3.51 17.41
C ILE A 235 9.95 -4.25 18.76
N LYS A 236 8.99 -4.07 19.66
CA LYS A 236 9.00 -4.73 20.99
C LYS A 236 8.90 -6.25 20.86
N ARG A 237 8.00 -6.75 20.00
CA ARG A 237 7.79 -8.19 19.78
C ARG A 237 9.05 -8.85 19.24
N GLN A 238 9.61 -8.30 18.15
CA GLN A 238 10.82 -8.85 17.53
C GLN A 238 12.04 -8.76 18.45
N SER A 239 12.21 -7.66 19.21
CA SER A 239 13.28 -7.53 20.20
C SER A 239 13.19 -8.62 21.27
N LYS A 240 11.99 -8.86 21.81
CA LYS A 240 11.78 -9.90 22.83
C LYS A 240 12.10 -11.31 22.30
N LEU A 241 11.73 -11.62 21.06
CA LEU A 241 12.08 -12.92 20.45
C LEU A 241 13.60 -13.09 20.35
N LEU A 242 14.28 -12.08 19.80
CA LEU A 242 15.74 -12.14 19.62
C LEU A 242 16.51 -12.17 20.95
N ASP A 243 16.04 -11.46 21.98
CA ASP A 243 16.62 -11.47 23.32
C ASP A 243 16.47 -12.83 23.99
N ASN A 244 15.39 -13.56 23.70
CA ASN A 244 15.18 -14.93 24.17
C ASN A 244 15.95 -15.99 23.34
N GLY A 245 16.70 -15.59 22.32
CA GLY A 245 17.40 -16.50 21.41
C GLY A 245 16.49 -17.18 20.38
N GLU A 246 15.26 -16.69 20.25
CA GLU A 246 14.28 -17.15 19.25
C GLU A 246 14.52 -16.45 17.91
N ARG A 247 13.90 -16.97 16.83
CA ARG A 247 13.99 -16.39 15.51
C ARG A 247 12.70 -15.67 15.15
N VAL A 248 12.82 -14.51 14.51
CA VAL A 248 11.69 -13.89 13.81
C VAL A 248 11.37 -14.72 12.57
N ILE A 249 10.09 -15.04 12.36
CA ILE A 249 9.60 -15.76 11.19
C ILE A 249 9.09 -14.73 10.18
N GLN A 250 9.37 -14.94 8.90
CA GLN A 250 8.79 -14.13 7.83
C GLN A 250 7.32 -14.48 7.68
N GLU A 251 6.46 -13.56 8.04
CA GLU A 251 5.00 -13.76 8.05
C GLU A 251 4.27 -12.46 7.78
N THR A 252 3.02 -12.56 7.34
CA THR A 252 2.07 -11.44 7.29
C THR A 252 1.22 -11.46 8.55
N ARG A 253 1.16 -10.33 9.23
CA ARG A 253 0.44 -10.13 10.49
C ARG A 253 -0.65 -9.07 10.30
N ARG A 254 -1.78 -9.28 10.94
CA ARG A 254 -2.88 -8.31 10.96
C ARG A 254 -2.85 -7.50 12.25
N PHE A 255 -2.86 -6.17 12.13
CA PHE A 255 -2.96 -5.29 13.29
C PHE A 255 -4.40 -5.24 13.81
N ASN A 256 -4.55 -5.31 15.14
CA ASN A 256 -5.81 -5.17 15.84
C ASN A 256 -5.81 -3.87 16.63
N ASP A 257 -6.54 -2.85 16.13
CA ASP A 257 -6.60 -1.54 16.75
C ASP A 257 -7.18 -1.55 18.18
N ASN A 258 -8.10 -2.48 18.48
CA ASN A 258 -8.74 -2.56 19.81
C ASN A 258 -7.76 -3.08 20.87
N HIS A 259 -6.94 -4.05 20.50
CA HIS A 259 -5.96 -4.65 21.42
C HIS A 259 -4.58 -4.00 21.31
N GLY A 260 -4.27 -3.37 20.17
CA GLY A 260 -2.96 -2.77 19.90
C GLY A 260 -1.86 -3.81 19.68
N ASP A 261 -2.21 -4.97 19.18
CA ASP A 261 -1.31 -6.09 18.91
C ASP A 261 -1.38 -6.50 17.42
N THR A 262 -0.43 -7.33 16.99
CA THR A 262 -0.44 -8.00 15.70
C THR A 262 -0.62 -9.51 15.87
N LYS A 263 -1.38 -10.14 15.00
CA LYS A 263 -1.61 -11.60 14.99
C LYS A 263 -1.44 -12.16 13.59
#